data_18e815d17dad8b8f10dc124f83b5f4f9
#
_entry.id   18e815d17dad8b8f10dc124f83b5f4f9
#
_cell.length_a   1.000
_cell.length_b   1.000
_cell.length_c   1.000
_cell.angle_alpha   90.00
_cell.angle_beta   90.00
_cell.angle_gamma   90.00
#
_symmetry.space_group_name_H-M   'P 1'
#
loop_
_entity.id
_entity.type
_entity.pdbx_description
1 polymer ?
#
loop_
_entity_poly.entity_id
_entity_poly.type
_entity_poly.pdbx_seq_one_letter_code
_entity_poly.pdbx_strand_id
1 'polypeptide(L)'
;VAFLALAGYALDRAFLETAESNLRTRLESYALEYTRRIEFLRDGSLYVPDTPPEPRFERPGSGLYAEVILPNGHWDSPSAQGPELPMGAMLAPAVQRFEGPLRITRSNGEAGEIYRYGRGLVWAENGPQAEFPYTVYISEDTSALSQQILVFRRALWGYLGGAGLV
;
A
#
# COMPACT_ATOMS: atom_id res chain seq x y z
N VAL A 1 -1.66 -7.43 38.22
CA VAL A 1 -1.30 -8.30 37.08
C VAL A 1 -2.31 -8.13 35.91
N ALA A 2 -3.63 -8.27 36.22
CA ALA A 2 -4.66 -8.11 35.19
C ALA A 2 -4.68 -6.72 34.58
N PHE A 3 -4.46 -5.68 35.38
CA PHE A 3 -4.37 -4.30 34.92
C PHE A 3 -3.19 -4.08 33.95
N LEU A 4 -2.03 -4.62 34.28
CA LEU A 4 -0.84 -4.51 33.41
C LEU A 4 -1.03 -5.25 32.08
N ALA A 5 -1.66 -6.42 32.11
CA ALA A 5 -1.96 -7.16 30.90
C ALA A 5 -2.96 -6.41 30.00
N LEU A 6 -3.99 -5.82 30.60
CA LEU A 6 -4.98 -5.02 29.88
C LEU A 6 -4.36 -3.75 29.29
N ALA A 7 -3.53 -3.05 30.08
CA ALA A 7 -2.82 -1.86 29.62
C ALA A 7 -1.87 -2.20 28.47
N GLY A 8 -1.14 -3.32 28.57
CA GLY A 8 -0.26 -3.79 27.51
C GLY A 8 -1.02 -4.13 26.23
N TYR A 9 -2.14 -4.80 26.33
CA TYR A 9 -3.01 -5.09 25.19
C TYR A 9 -3.52 -3.82 24.54
N ALA A 10 -4.00 -2.86 25.34
CA ALA A 10 -4.51 -1.58 24.82
C ALA A 10 -3.43 -0.81 24.08
N LEU A 11 -2.20 -0.76 24.63
CA LEU A 11 -1.07 -0.10 23.98
C LEU A 11 -0.64 -0.79 22.69
N ASP A 12 -0.59 -2.12 22.70
CA ASP A 12 -0.26 -2.92 21.50
C ASP A 12 -1.28 -2.64 20.39
N ARG A 13 -2.55 -2.65 20.74
CA ARG A 13 -3.64 -2.39 19.81
C ARG A 13 -3.56 -0.96 19.24
N ALA A 14 -3.37 0.01 20.10
CA ALA A 14 -3.25 1.41 19.70
C ALA A 14 -2.04 1.63 18.78
N PHE A 15 -0.92 0.99 19.06
CA PHE A 15 0.28 1.08 18.21
C PHE A 15 0.02 0.48 16.83
N LEU A 16 -0.60 -0.70 16.76
CA LEU A 16 -0.96 -1.33 15.49
C LEU A 16 -1.90 -0.47 14.66
N GLU A 17 -2.95 0.04 15.27
CA GLU A 17 -3.92 0.89 14.59
C GLU A 17 -3.29 2.18 14.07
N THR A 18 -2.40 2.80 14.86
CA THR A 18 -1.67 3.98 14.45
C THR A 18 -0.72 3.67 13.28
N ALA A 19 0.02 2.57 13.36
CA ALA A 19 0.95 2.16 12.31
C ALA A 19 0.22 1.87 10.98
N GLU A 20 -0.90 1.16 11.03
CA GLU A 20 -1.73 0.88 9.86
C GLU A 20 -2.36 2.16 9.29
N SER A 21 -2.84 3.06 10.15
CA SER A 21 -3.41 4.34 9.73
C SER A 21 -2.37 5.23 9.03
N ASN A 22 -1.16 5.28 9.57
CA ASN A 22 -0.06 6.04 8.96
C ASN A 22 0.33 5.45 7.61
N LEU A 23 0.39 4.13 7.51
CA LEU A 23 0.66 3.43 6.26
C LEU A 23 -0.41 3.74 5.22
N ARG A 24 -1.68 3.61 5.58
CA ARG A 24 -2.80 3.92 4.71
C ARG A 24 -2.74 5.35 4.18
N THR A 25 -2.49 6.32 5.06
CA THR A 25 -2.39 7.73 4.69
C THR A 25 -1.25 7.96 3.70
N ARG A 26 -0.11 7.31 3.91
CA ARG A 26 1.03 7.40 3.00
C ARG A 26 0.72 6.81 1.63
N LEU A 27 0.12 5.62 1.58
CA LEU A 27 -0.25 4.97 0.32
C LEU A 27 -1.33 5.76 -0.43
N GLU A 28 -2.29 6.31 0.30
CA GLU A 28 -3.31 7.19 -0.26
C GLU A 28 -2.70 8.44 -0.89
N SER A 29 -1.72 9.03 -0.23
CA SER A 29 -0.99 10.18 -0.75
C SER A 29 -0.27 9.86 -2.06
N TYR A 30 0.40 8.72 -2.14
CA TYR A 30 1.04 8.27 -3.38
C TYR A 30 0.03 8.02 -4.50
N ALA A 31 -1.11 7.42 -4.19
CA ALA A 31 -2.17 7.19 -5.16
C ALA A 31 -2.68 8.52 -5.74
N LEU A 32 -2.86 9.52 -4.88
CA LEU A 32 -3.28 10.86 -5.30
C LEU A 32 -2.24 11.52 -6.20
N GLU A 33 -0.95 11.39 -5.87
CA GLU A 33 0.14 11.91 -6.70
C GLU A 33 0.18 11.26 -8.08
N TYR A 34 -0.01 9.94 -8.17
CA TYR A 34 -0.13 9.26 -9.46
C TYR A 34 -1.34 9.75 -10.25
N THR A 35 -2.47 9.91 -9.60
CA THR A 35 -3.70 10.41 -10.23
C THR A 35 -3.49 11.77 -10.89
N ARG A 36 -2.67 12.62 -10.28
CA ARG A 36 -2.36 13.94 -10.83
C ARG A 36 -1.39 13.92 -12.00
N ARG A 37 -0.60 12.86 -12.12
CA ARG A 37 0.49 12.77 -13.11
C ARG A 37 0.15 11.96 -14.34
N ILE A 38 -0.76 10.97 -14.21
CA ILE A 38 -1.16 10.14 -15.34
C ILE A 38 -2.12 10.89 -16.26
N GLU A 39 -2.05 10.58 -17.55
CA GLU A 39 -2.93 11.13 -18.57
C GLU A 39 -3.39 10.02 -19.51
N PHE A 40 -4.58 10.14 -20.03
CA PHE A 40 -5.08 9.26 -21.08
C PHE A 40 -4.99 9.96 -22.42
N LEU A 41 -4.40 9.28 -23.40
CA LEU A 41 -4.35 9.74 -24.76
C LEU A 41 -5.70 9.55 -25.45
N ARG A 42 -5.90 10.16 -26.61
CA ARG A 42 -7.17 10.11 -27.33
C ARG A 42 -7.60 8.69 -27.73
N ASP A 43 -6.63 7.78 -27.88
CA ASP A 43 -6.87 6.36 -28.18
C ASP A 43 -7.19 5.53 -26.94
N GLY A 44 -7.25 6.15 -25.76
CA GLY A 44 -7.48 5.46 -24.48
C GLY A 44 -6.23 4.88 -23.85
N SER A 45 -5.05 5.03 -24.46
CA SER A 45 -3.81 4.55 -23.88
C SER A 45 -3.36 5.44 -22.72
N LEU A 46 -2.74 4.82 -21.72
CA LEU A 46 -2.26 5.50 -20.53
C LEU A 46 -0.86 6.06 -20.76
N TYR A 47 -0.68 7.33 -20.41
CA TYR A 47 0.63 7.96 -20.33
C TYR A 47 1.01 8.20 -18.87
N VAL A 48 2.13 7.63 -18.45
CA VAL A 48 2.68 7.84 -17.12
C VAL A 48 4.03 8.55 -17.27
N PRO A 49 4.19 9.76 -16.69
CA PRO A 49 5.47 10.47 -16.78
C PRO A 49 6.63 9.68 -16.16
N ASP A 50 7.82 9.90 -16.70
CA ASP A 50 9.04 9.23 -16.25
C ASP A 50 9.46 9.60 -14.83
N THR A 51 8.91 10.68 -14.28
CA THR A 51 9.24 11.13 -12.92
C THR A 51 8.21 10.61 -11.92
N PRO A 52 8.53 9.59 -11.12
CA PRO A 52 7.60 9.07 -10.13
C PRO A 52 7.46 10.00 -8.93
N PRO A 53 6.38 9.87 -8.14
CA PRO A 53 6.21 10.62 -6.89
C PRO A 53 7.32 10.35 -5.87
N GLU A 54 7.92 9.17 -5.93
CA GLU A 54 8.96 8.73 -5.00
C GLU A 54 9.91 7.79 -5.75
N PRO A 55 11.24 7.95 -5.60
CA PRO A 55 12.24 7.18 -6.37
C PRO A 55 12.15 5.65 -6.21
N ARG A 56 11.60 5.16 -5.10
CA ARG A 56 11.41 3.72 -4.88
C ARG A 56 10.51 3.06 -5.92
N PHE A 57 9.63 3.82 -6.57
CA PHE A 57 8.78 3.29 -7.65
C PHE A 57 9.57 2.90 -8.90
N GLU A 58 10.78 3.40 -9.07
CA GLU A 58 11.65 3.07 -10.20
C GLU A 58 12.57 1.88 -9.96
N ARG A 59 12.80 1.53 -8.69
CA ARG A 59 13.78 0.48 -8.35
C ARG A 59 13.10 -0.88 -8.24
N PRO A 60 13.45 -1.85 -9.12
CA PRO A 60 12.89 -3.19 -9.04
C PRO A 60 13.07 -3.82 -7.67
N GLY A 61 12.00 -4.39 -7.13
CA GLY A 61 12.01 -5.06 -5.83
C GLY A 61 12.18 -4.12 -4.62
N SER A 62 11.96 -2.82 -4.78
CA SER A 62 12.21 -1.83 -3.71
C SER A 62 11.26 -1.94 -2.51
N GLY A 63 10.12 -2.61 -2.66
CA GLY A 63 9.11 -2.71 -1.62
C GLY A 63 7.98 -1.69 -1.74
N LEU A 64 8.01 -0.79 -2.71
CA LEU A 64 6.95 0.18 -2.98
C LEU A 64 6.54 0.06 -4.44
N TYR A 65 5.27 -0.29 -4.68
CA TYR A 65 4.77 -0.66 -6.00
C TYR A 65 3.51 0.11 -6.35
N ALA A 66 3.38 0.48 -7.63
CA ALA A 66 2.18 1.09 -8.16
C ALA A 66 1.63 0.24 -9.31
N GLU A 67 0.31 0.13 -9.38
CA GLU A 67 -0.41 -0.56 -10.45
C GLU A 67 -1.59 0.31 -10.88
N VAL A 68 -1.79 0.44 -12.18
CA VAL A 68 -2.97 1.08 -12.73
C VAL A 68 -3.72 0.06 -13.56
N ILE A 69 -4.97 -0.19 -13.21
CA ILE A 69 -5.82 -1.16 -13.90
C ILE A 69 -6.75 -0.42 -14.86
N LEU A 70 -6.75 -0.87 -16.10
CA LEU A 70 -7.56 -0.35 -17.19
C LEU A 70 -8.55 -1.43 -17.65
N PRO A 71 -9.66 -1.07 -18.31
CA PRO A 71 -10.57 -2.07 -18.86
C PRO A 71 -9.91 -3.06 -19.81
N ASN A 72 -8.89 -2.63 -20.54
CA ASN A 72 -8.21 -3.43 -21.57
C ASN A 72 -6.76 -3.77 -21.23
N GLY A 73 -6.34 -3.58 -20.00
CA GLY A 73 -4.96 -3.87 -19.62
C GLY A 73 -4.58 -3.29 -18.27
N HIS A 74 -3.30 -3.25 -18.02
CA HIS A 74 -2.77 -2.67 -16.78
C HIS A 74 -1.37 -2.10 -17.03
N TRP A 75 -0.98 -1.20 -16.14
CA TRP A 75 0.37 -0.65 -16.07
C TRP A 75 0.93 -0.92 -14.67
N ASP A 76 2.17 -1.33 -14.61
CA ASP A 76 2.90 -1.53 -13.35
C ASP A 76 4.12 -0.62 -13.31
N SER A 77 4.42 -0.09 -12.13
CA SER A 77 5.66 0.67 -11.94
C SER A 77 6.88 -0.21 -12.18
N PRO A 78 8.03 0.36 -12.60
CA PRO A 78 9.26 -0.41 -12.77
C PRO A 78 9.67 -1.20 -11.52
N SER A 79 9.31 -0.72 -10.34
CA SER A 79 9.57 -1.40 -9.07
C SER A 79 8.89 -2.76 -8.94
N ALA A 80 7.78 -2.98 -9.66
CA ALA A 80 7.04 -4.24 -9.63
C ALA A 80 7.73 -5.38 -10.40
N GLN A 81 8.86 -5.11 -11.04
CA GLN A 81 9.66 -6.15 -11.69
C GLN A 81 10.41 -6.99 -10.65
N GLY A 82 10.22 -8.30 -10.73
CA GLY A 82 10.87 -9.27 -9.85
C GLY A 82 9.92 -9.91 -8.83
N PRO A 83 9.23 -9.16 -7.95
CA PRO A 83 8.31 -9.77 -7.02
C PRO A 83 7.03 -10.26 -7.70
N GLU A 84 6.43 -11.32 -7.14
CA GLU A 84 5.12 -11.79 -7.56
C GLU A 84 4.06 -11.12 -6.69
N LEU A 85 3.31 -10.19 -7.29
CA LEU A 85 2.30 -9.42 -6.62
C LEU A 85 0.90 -9.87 -7.07
N PRO A 86 -0.09 -9.93 -6.16
CA PRO A 86 -1.45 -10.24 -6.56
C PRO A 86 -2.03 -9.10 -7.40
N MET A 87 -2.65 -9.43 -8.52
CA MET A 87 -3.30 -8.44 -9.37
C MET A 87 -4.55 -7.91 -8.66
N GLY A 88 -4.73 -6.59 -8.67
CA GLY A 88 -5.91 -5.96 -8.12
C GLY A 88 -7.10 -6.04 -9.08
N ALA A 89 -8.30 -5.99 -8.53
CA ALA A 89 -9.53 -5.90 -9.31
C ALA A 89 -9.86 -4.46 -9.66
N MET A 90 -10.58 -4.24 -10.76
CA MET A 90 -11.12 -2.93 -11.08
C MET A 90 -12.13 -2.51 -10.01
N LEU A 91 -11.98 -1.31 -9.47
CA LEU A 91 -12.91 -0.75 -8.50
C LEU A 91 -13.87 0.23 -9.17
N ALA A 92 -15.10 0.28 -8.69
CA ALA A 92 -16.06 1.30 -9.14
C ALA A 92 -15.54 2.71 -8.81
N PRO A 93 -15.95 3.74 -9.59
CA PRO A 93 -15.52 5.12 -9.32
C PRO A 93 -15.82 5.54 -7.88
N ALA A 94 -14.88 6.25 -7.28
CA ALA A 94 -14.90 6.73 -5.89
C ALA A 94 -14.81 5.64 -4.81
N VAL A 95 -14.77 4.36 -5.17
CA VAL A 95 -14.57 3.28 -4.19
C VAL A 95 -13.11 3.25 -3.78
N GLN A 96 -12.88 3.19 -2.48
CA GLN A 96 -11.55 3.03 -1.89
C GLN A 96 -11.47 1.69 -1.18
N ARG A 97 -10.30 1.07 -1.24
CA ARG A 97 -10.03 -0.20 -0.57
C ARG A 97 -8.63 -0.16 0.05
N PHE A 98 -8.57 -0.49 1.32
CA PHE A 98 -7.30 -0.72 2.01
C PHE A 98 -7.32 -2.16 2.52
N GLU A 99 -6.35 -2.95 2.09
CA GLU A 99 -6.30 -4.38 2.41
C GLU A 99 -4.89 -4.83 2.73
N GLY A 100 -4.80 -5.85 3.55
CA GLY A 100 -3.56 -6.47 3.92
C GLY A 100 -3.64 -7.13 5.30
N PRO A 101 -2.62 -7.90 5.67
CA PRO A 101 -1.46 -8.27 4.86
C PRO A 101 -1.81 -9.25 3.74
N LEU A 102 -1.28 -9.01 2.55
CA LEU A 102 -1.41 -9.92 1.40
C LEU A 102 -0.07 -10.63 1.18
N ARG A 103 -0.11 -11.92 0.92
CA ARG A 103 1.10 -12.70 0.68
C ARG A 103 1.66 -12.43 -0.69
N ILE A 104 2.98 -12.29 -0.75
CA ILE A 104 3.74 -12.13 -2.00
C ILE A 104 4.98 -13.01 -1.98
N THR A 105 5.58 -13.19 -3.15
CA THR A 105 6.93 -13.73 -3.28
C THR A 105 7.85 -12.59 -3.70
N ARG A 106 8.88 -12.32 -2.88
CA ARG A 106 9.86 -11.26 -3.16
C ARG A 106 10.79 -11.66 -4.28
N SER A 107 11.51 -10.69 -4.84
CA SER A 107 12.46 -10.89 -5.94
C SER A 107 13.54 -11.94 -5.63
N ASN A 108 13.89 -12.11 -4.36
CA ASN A 108 14.87 -13.12 -3.92
C ASN A 108 14.24 -14.51 -3.67
N GLY A 109 12.95 -14.68 -3.96
CA GLY A 109 12.23 -15.94 -3.74
C GLY A 109 11.66 -16.11 -2.34
N GLU A 110 11.95 -15.20 -1.41
CA GLU A 110 11.41 -15.27 -0.06
C GLU A 110 9.95 -14.85 0.00
N ALA A 111 9.20 -15.44 0.92
CA ALA A 111 7.84 -15.02 1.21
C ALA A 111 7.83 -13.66 1.87
N GLY A 112 6.88 -12.83 1.50
CA GLY A 112 6.68 -11.52 2.07
C GLY A 112 5.21 -11.17 2.17
N GLU A 113 4.93 -10.01 2.70
CA GLU A 113 3.59 -9.47 2.83
C GLU A 113 3.56 -8.00 2.42
N ILE A 114 2.44 -7.60 1.82
CA ILE A 114 2.22 -6.19 1.45
C ILE A 114 0.89 -5.72 2.02
N TYR A 115 0.79 -4.42 2.27
CA TYR A 115 -0.48 -3.70 2.37
C TYR A 115 -0.73 -2.97 1.07
N ARG A 116 -2.00 -2.89 0.67
CA ARG A 116 -2.38 -2.28 -0.60
C ARG A 116 -3.56 -1.32 -0.42
N TYR A 117 -3.39 -0.11 -0.95
CA TYR A 117 -4.47 0.87 -1.06
C TYR A 117 -4.89 0.97 -2.52
N GLY A 118 -6.20 0.91 -2.76
CA GLY A 118 -6.76 1.05 -4.10
C GLY A 118 -7.86 2.09 -4.14
N ARG A 119 -7.97 2.75 -5.28
CA ARG A 119 -9.03 3.73 -5.53
C ARG A 119 -9.50 3.65 -6.97
N GLY A 120 -10.83 3.57 -7.14
CA GLY A 120 -11.46 3.67 -8.44
C GLY A 120 -11.64 5.12 -8.86
N LEU A 121 -11.34 5.42 -10.11
CA LEU A 121 -11.34 6.77 -10.67
C LEU A 121 -11.93 6.75 -12.09
N VAL A 122 -12.30 7.94 -12.56
CA VAL A 122 -12.72 8.14 -13.93
C VAL A 122 -11.95 9.33 -14.50
N TRP A 123 -11.30 9.11 -15.64
CA TRP A 123 -10.72 10.20 -16.41
C TRP A 123 -11.78 10.72 -17.36
N ALA A 124 -12.11 11.98 -17.26
CA ALA A 124 -13.07 12.65 -18.15
C ALA A 124 -12.39 13.82 -18.86
N GLU A 125 -12.30 13.73 -20.18
CA GLU A 125 -11.80 14.80 -21.01
C GLU A 125 -12.92 15.28 -21.93
N ASN A 126 -13.38 16.51 -21.73
CA ASN A 126 -14.32 17.21 -22.62
C ASN A 126 -15.70 16.54 -22.82
N GLY A 127 -16.24 15.86 -21.82
CA GLY A 127 -17.63 15.39 -21.85
C GLY A 127 -17.83 13.92 -21.53
N PRO A 128 -19.09 13.48 -21.35
CA PRO A 128 -19.40 12.11 -20.88
C PRO A 128 -19.08 10.99 -21.88
N GLN A 129 -18.78 11.32 -23.14
CA GLN A 129 -18.44 10.30 -24.15
C GLN A 129 -16.96 9.91 -24.15
N ALA A 130 -16.13 10.59 -23.37
CA ALA A 130 -14.69 10.33 -23.24
C ALA A 130 -14.31 9.98 -21.81
N GLU A 131 -15.13 9.18 -21.13
CA GLU A 131 -14.84 8.72 -19.78
C GLU A 131 -14.08 7.41 -19.83
N PHE A 132 -12.92 7.38 -19.14
CA PHE A 132 -12.09 6.20 -19.01
C PHE A 132 -12.03 5.79 -17.54
N PRO A 133 -12.74 4.71 -17.13
CA PRO A 133 -12.61 4.21 -15.77
C PRO A 133 -11.25 3.54 -15.57
N TYR A 134 -10.64 3.76 -14.42
CA TYR A 134 -9.38 3.14 -14.06
C TYR A 134 -9.26 3.00 -12.55
N THR A 135 -8.35 2.16 -12.10
CA THR A 135 -8.09 1.94 -10.68
C THR A 135 -6.61 2.06 -10.42
N VAL A 136 -6.24 2.83 -9.40
CA VAL A 136 -4.85 2.98 -8.97
C VAL A 136 -4.67 2.19 -7.67
N TYR A 137 -3.67 1.31 -7.64
CA TYR A 137 -3.26 0.60 -6.44
C TYR A 137 -1.83 0.98 -6.08
N ILE A 138 -1.62 1.23 -4.79
CA ILE A 138 -0.27 1.41 -4.23
C ILE A 138 -0.07 0.34 -3.17
N SER A 139 1.02 -0.40 -3.30
CA SER A 139 1.38 -1.49 -2.40
C SER A 139 2.72 -1.23 -1.76
N GLU A 140 2.86 -1.59 -0.49
CA GLU A 140 4.13 -1.48 0.22
C GLU A 140 4.43 -2.76 0.99
N ASP A 141 5.67 -3.25 0.87
CA ASP A 141 6.16 -4.40 1.61
C ASP A 141 6.23 -4.04 3.10
N THR A 142 5.70 -4.92 3.95
CA THR A 142 5.54 -4.66 5.37
C THR A 142 6.70 -5.15 6.23
N SER A 143 7.82 -5.55 5.64
CA SER A 143 8.96 -6.05 6.42
C SER A 143 9.43 -5.04 7.47
N ALA A 144 9.56 -3.77 7.11
CA ALA A 144 9.95 -2.71 8.04
C ALA A 144 8.90 -2.51 9.13
N LEU A 145 7.61 -2.50 8.76
CA LEU A 145 6.51 -2.36 9.70
C LEU A 145 6.46 -3.54 10.68
N SER A 146 6.61 -4.77 10.17
CA SER A 146 6.64 -5.97 11.00
C SER A 146 7.77 -5.95 12.00
N GLN A 147 8.95 -5.46 11.61
CA GLN A 147 10.08 -5.29 12.52
C GLN A 147 9.81 -4.24 13.59
N GLN A 148 9.22 -3.11 13.23
CA GLN A 148 8.83 -2.07 14.19
C GLN A 148 7.85 -2.60 15.22
N ILE A 149 6.86 -3.36 14.79
CA ILE A 149 5.87 -3.98 15.68
C ILE A 149 6.55 -4.97 16.61
N LEU A 150 7.46 -5.79 16.10
CA LEU A 150 8.19 -6.77 16.90
C LEU A 150 9.05 -6.10 17.96
N VAL A 151 9.79 -5.07 17.61
CA VAL A 151 10.62 -4.28 18.55
C VAL A 151 9.73 -3.65 19.62
N PHE A 152 8.62 -3.04 19.21
CA PHE A 152 7.68 -2.42 20.16
C PHE A 152 7.12 -3.46 21.13
N ARG A 153 6.68 -4.62 20.63
CA ARG A 153 6.12 -5.69 21.48
C ARG A 153 7.15 -6.25 22.46
N ARG A 154 8.37 -6.44 22.02
CA ARG A 154 9.46 -6.89 22.90
C ARG A 154 9.72 -5.88 24.01
N ALA A 155 9.80 -4.59 23.69
CA ALA A 155 10.00 -3.53 24.66
C ALA A 155 8.82 -3.45 25.64
N LEU A 156 7.59 -3.47 25.13
CA LEU A 156 6.37 -3.37 25.93
C LEU A 156 6.23 -4.52 26.91
N TRP A 157 6.27 -5.76 26.41
CA TRP A 157 6.08 -6.94 27.23
C TRP A 157 7.28 -7.22 28.14
N GLY A 158 8.48 -6.88 27.71
CA GLY A 158 9.68 -6.94 28.56
C GLY A 158 9.60 -5.97 29.73
N TYR A 159 9.18 -4.73 29.48
CA TYR A 159 9.00 -3.70 30.52
C TYR A 159 7.87 -4.09 31.48
N LEU A 160 6.71 -4.50 30.98
CA LEU A 160 5.57 -4.91 31.80
C LEU A 160 5.87 -6.18 32.58
N GLY A 161 6.57 -7.14 32.00
CA GLY A 161 7.01 -8.35 32.66
C GLY A 161 7.99 -8.05 33.80
N GLY A 162 8.95 -7.16 33.58
CA GLY A 162 9.88 -6.71 34.61
C GLY A 162 9.18 -5.97 35.73
N ALA A 163 8.24 -5.09 35.42
CA ALA A 163 7.45 -4.37 36.43
C ALA A 163 6.55 -5.31 37.25
N GLY A 164 6.03 -6.35 36.61
CA GLY A 164 5.17 -7.36 37.29
C GLY A 164 5.92 -8.27 38.23
N LEU A 165 7.25 -8.35 38.11
CA LEU A 165 8.10 -9.14 38.99
C LEU A 165 8.55 -8.40 40.26
N VAL A 166 8.33 -7.11 40.29
CA VAL A 166 8.64 -6.25 41.46
C VAL A 166 7.37 -6.05 42.27
#